data_00c10a26cc84f9a3fc4293114ef0217b
#
_entry.id   00c10a26cc84f9a3fc4293114ef0217b
#
_cell.length_a   1.000
_cell.length_b   1.000
_cell.length_c   1.000
_cell.angle_alpha   90.00
_cell.angle_beta   90.00
_cell.angle_gamma   90.00
#
_symmetry.space_group_name_H-M   'P 1'
#
loop_
_entity.id
_entity.type
_entity.pdbx_description
1 polymer ?
#
loop_
_entity_poly.entity_id
_entity_poly.type
_entity_poly.pdbx_seq_one_letter_code
_entity_poly.pdbx_strand_id
1 'polypeptide(L)'
;MKPNDKELEMAIVAAERMQESGADEHHVAKTLLYLYQRLDKVEKVRQAAENYLHSGQEEPLHAELILAIEAAKTTEDREAGAETEVPG
;
A
#
# COMPACT_ATOMS: atom_id res chain seq x y z
N MET A 1 -13.20 10.46 -10.84
CA MET A 1 -14.09 10.41 -9.66
C MET A 1 -13.43 9.65 -8.51
N LYS A 2 -13.45 10.27 -7.35
CA LYS A 2 -12.84 9.64 -6.17
C LYS A 2 -13.95 9.07 -5.28
N PRO A 3 -13.84 7.82 -4.85
CA PRO A 3 -14.80 7.27 -3.88
C PRO A 3 -14.63 7.96 -2.53
N ASN A 4 -15.73 8.10 -1.80
CA ASN A 4 -15.66 8.59 -0.43
C ASN A 4 -15.21 7.44 0.49
N ASP A 5 -14.93 7.76 1.76
CA ASP A 5 -14.41 6.78 2.70
C ASP A 5 -15.32 5.58 2.89
N LYS A 6 -16.62 5.81 2.93
CA LYS A 6 -17.59 4.74 3.09
C LYS A 6 -17.65 3.84 1.87
N GLU A 7 -17.61 4.43 0.69
CA GLU A 7 -17.57 3.66 -0.56
C GLU A 7 -16.31 2.83 -0.65
N LEU A 8 -15.18 3.39 -0.26
CA LEU A 8 -13.91 2.67 -0.26
C LEU A 8 -13.96 1.50 0.71
N GLU A 9 -14.46 1.72 1.91
CA GLU A 9 -14.61 0.67 2.91
C GLU A 9 -15.47 -0.48 2.41
N MET A 10 -16.60 -0.16 1.81
CA MET A 10 -17.50 -1.14 1.24
C MET A 10 -16.82 -1.95 0.13
N ALA A 11 -16.05 -1.27 -0.72
CA ALA A 11 -15.33 -1.92 -1.81
C ALA A 11 -14.26 -2.88 -1.28
N ILE A 12 -13.54 -2.49 -0.24
CA ILE A 12 -12.51 -3.35 0.36
C ILE A 12 -13.14 -4.59 0.97
N VAL A 13 -14.25 -4.44 1.70
CA VAL A 13 -14.98 -5.57 2.28
C VAL A 13 -15.47 -6.51 1.18
N ALA A 14 -16.02 -5.95 0.11
CA ALA A 14 -16.48 -6.76 -1.02
C ALA A 14 -15.32 -7.52 -1.68
N ALA A 15 -14.17 -6.87 -1.83
CA ALA A 15 -12.99 -7.49 -2.41
C ALA A 15 -12.50 -8.65 -1.54
N GLU A 16 -12.50 -8.49 -0.22
CA GLU A 16 -12.11 -9.55 0.70
C GLU A 16 -13.05 -10.76 0.58
N ARG A 17 -14.34 -10.52 0.47
CA ARG A 17 -15.32 -11.58 0.27
C ARG A 17 -15.14 -12.32 -1.05
N MET A 18 -14.81 -11.59 -2.11
CA MET A 18 -14.53 -12.18 -3.41
C MET A 18 -13.31 -13.09 -3.34
N GLN A 19 -12.27 -12.67 -2.63
CA GLN A 19 -11.08 -13.50 -2.44
C GLN A 19 -11.40 -14.77 -1.65
N GLU A 20 -12.15 -14.65 -0.55
CA GLU A 20 -12.51 -15.77 0.30
C GLU A 20 -13.37 -16.81 -0.41
N SER A 21 -14.28 -16.35 -1.26
CA SER A 21 -15.18 -17.23 -1.99
C SER A 21 -14.57 -17.80 -3.28
N GLY A 22 -13.42 -17.29 -3.68
CA GLY A 22 -12.80 -17.67 -4.94
C GLY A 22 -13.47 -17.06 -6.16
N ALA A 23 -14.39 -16.11 -5.97
CA ALA A 23 -15.14 -15.47 -7.05
C ALA A 23 -14.41 -14.23 -7.55
N ASP A 24 -13.17 -14.38 -7.99
CA ASP A 24 -12.35 -13.26 -8.48
C ASP A 24 -11.70 -13.65 -9.82
N GLU A 25 -12.54 -14.06 -10.74
CA GLU A 25 -12.14 -14.57 -12.05
C GLU A 25 -11.18 -13.63 -12.80
N HIS A 26 -11.41 -12.34 -12.71
CA HIS A 26 -10.62 -11.35 -13.43
C HIS A 26 -9.59 -10.63 -12.54
N HIS A 27 -9.33 -11.16 -11.38
CA HIS A 27 -8.34 -10.60 -10.44
C HIS A 27 -8.62 -9.16 -10.02
N VAL A 28 -9.88 -8.75 -10.05
CA VAL A 28 -10.28 -7.39 -9.66
C VAL A 28 -10.08 -7.18 -8.16
N ALA A 29 -10.53 -8.12 -7.35
CA ALA A 29 -10.39 -8.04 -5.90
C ALA A 29 -8.93 -8.11 -5.49
N LYS A 30 -8.17 -9.03 -6.07
CA LYS A 30 -6.74 -9.16 -5.79
C LYS A 30 -6.00 -7.86 -6.11
N THR A 31 -6.29 -7.26 -7.25
CA THR A 31 -5.66 -6.01 -7.67
C THR A 31 -6.05 -4.86 -6.78
N LEU A 32 -7.33 -4.76 -6.41
CA LEU A 32 -7.81 -3.70 -5.54
C LEU A 32 -7.14 -3.75 -4.18
N LEU A 33 -7.08 -4.93 -3.57
CA LEU A 33 -6.45 -5.11 -2.26
C LEU A 33 -4.96 -4.81 -2.30
N TYR A 34 -4.29 -5.23 -3.34
CA TYR A 34 -2.88 -4.94 -3.56
C TYR A 34 -2.64 -3.43 -3.66
N LEU A 35 -3.41 -2.75 -4.52
CA LEU A 35 -3.25 -1.31 -4.72
C LEU A 35 -3.60 -0.52 -3.48
N TYR A 36 -4.57 -0.98 -2.71
CA TYR A 36 -4.97 -0.33 -1.46
C TYR A 36 -3.83 -0.39 -0.43
N GLN A 37 -3.23 -1.56 -0.26
CA GLN A 37 -2.10 -1.73 0.66
C GLN A 37 -0.91 -0.87 0.22
N ARG A 38 -0.64 -0.82 -1.07
CA ARG A 38 0.45 -0.03 -1.61
C ARG A 38 0.21 1.46 -1.38
N LEU A 39 -1.02 1.91 -1.60
CA LEU A 39 -1.39 3.30 -1.36
C LEU A 39 -1.17 3.69 0.10
N ASP A 40 -1.53 2.82 1.04
CA ASP A 40 -1.31 3.05 2.46
C ASP A 40 0.17 3.28 2.77
N LYS A 41 1.06 2.46 2.21
CA LYS A 41 2.50 2.60 2.39
C LYS A 41 3.03 3.91 1.81
N VAL A 42 2.57 4.25 0.62
CA VAL A 42 2.99 5.49 -0.05
C VAL A 42 2.49 6.71 0.73
N GLU A 43 1.28 6.66 1.27
CA GLU A 43 0.75 7.75 2.08
C GLU A 43 1.57 7.97 3.35
N LYS A 44 2.04 6.90 3.97
CA LYS A 44 2.92 7.01 5.15
C LYS A 44 4.24 7.68 4.81
N VAL A 45 4.81 7.37 3.64
CA VAL A 45 6.01 8.04 3.15
C VAL A 45 5.75 9.52 2.94
N ARG A 46 4.62 9.86 2.30
CA ARG A 46 4.26 11.26 2.05
C ARG A 46 4.12 12.04 3.36
N GLN A 47 3.44 11.47 4.34
CA GLN A 47 3.26 12.12 5.64
C GLN A 47 4.58 12.32 6.36
N ALA A 48 5.45 11.31 6.35
CA ALA A 48 6.76 11.41 6.97
C ALA A 48 7.61 12.48 6.29
N ALA A 49 7.54 12.56 4.96
CA ALA A 49 8.27 13.57 4.20
C ALA A 49 7.77 14.98 4.52
N GLU A 50 6.45 15.16 4.60
CA GLU A 50 5.87 16.44 4.95
C GLU A 50 6.28 16.89 6.36
N ASN A 51 6.23 15.97 7.32
CA ASN A 51 6.66 16.26 8.68
C ASN A 51 8.12 16.68 8.73
N TYR A 52 8.97 15.96 8.02
CA TYR A 52 10.40 16.26 7.96
C TYR A 52 10.65 17.65 7.40
N LEU A 53 9.97 18.00 6.31
CA LEU A 53 10.16 19.30 5.66
C LEU A 53 9.59 20.45 6.48
N HIS A 54 8.48 20.24 7.18
CA HIS A 54 7.82 21.31 7.94
C HIS A 54 8.48 21.59 9.29
N SER A 55 9.20 20.64 9.87
CA SER A 55 9.75 20.78 11.22
C SER A 55 11.23 21.15 11.27
N GLY A 56 11.80 21.60 10.16
CA GLY A 56 13.18 22.00 10.14
C GLY A 56 14.18 20.85 10.06
N GLN A 57 13.71 19.70 9.58
CA GLN A 57 14.58 18.56 9.31
C GLN A 57 15.27 17.99 10.56
N GLU A 58 14.51 17.85 11.63
CA GLU A 58 15.03 17.29 12.87
C GLU A 58 15.38 15.80 12.70
N GLU A 59 16.40 15.37 13.44
CA GLU A 59 16.92 14.00 13.38
C GLU A 59 15.86 12.90 13.55
N PRO A 60 14.97 12.96 14.58
CA PRO A 60 13.96 11.91 14.73
C PRO A 60 13.02 11.78 13.53
N LEU A 61 12.69 12.90 12.90
CA LEU A 61 11.82 12.91 11.74
C LEU A 61 12.54 12.42 10.50
N HIS A 62 13.84 12.66 10.42
CA HIS A 62 14.67 12.11 9.36
C HIS A 62 14.66 10.57 9.43
N ALA A 63 14.83 10.02 10.63
CA ALA A 63 14.80 8.58 10.84
C ALA A 63 13.44 7.99 10.50
N GLU A 64 12.35 8.66 10.86
CA GLU A 64 11.00 8.24 10.53
C GLU A 64 10.79 8.17 9.02
N LEU A 65 11.28 9.17 8.29
CA LEU A 65 11.17 9.21 6.84
C LEU A 65 11.92 8.03 6.21
N ILE A 66 13.14 7.78 6.66
CA ILE A 66 13.94 6.67 6.16
C ILE A 66 13.22 5.35 6.41
N LEU A 67 12.71 5.14 7.61
CA LEU A 67 11.99 3.91 7.95
C LEU A 67 10.73 3.72 7.10
N ALA A 68 10.00 4.80 6.85
CA ALA A 68 8.80 4.74 6.03
C ALA A 68 9.13 4.37 4.58
N ILE A 69 10.18 4.95 4.03
CA ILE A 69 10.65 4.67 2.67
C ILE A 69 11.09 3.21 2.58
N GLU A 70 11.87 2.74 3.54
CA GLU A 70 12.36 1.37 3.56
C GLU A 70 11.22 0.37 3.69
N ALA A 71 10.20 0.67 4.51
CA ALA A 71 9.04 -0.19 4.64
C ALA A 71 8.27 -0.32 3.33
N ALA A 72 8.05 0.78 2.63
CA ALA A 72 7.38 0.78 1.34
C ALA A 72 8.20 0.02 0.29
N LYS A 73 9.50 0.24 0.28
CA LYS A 73 10.41 -0.40 -0.65
C LYS A 73 10.50 -1.90 -0.40
N THR A 74 10.59 -2.31 0.86
CA THR A 74 10.65 -3.72 1.22
C THR A 74 9.40 -4.48 0.77
N THR A 75 8.24 -3.87 0.94
CA THR A 75 6.98 -4.45 0.48
C THR A 75 6.99 -4.64 -1.04
N GLU A 76 7.44 -3.64 -1.76
CA GLU A 76 7.57 -3.69 -3.21
C GLU A 76 8.53 -4.78 -3.67
N ASP A 77 9.71 -4.83 -3.06
CA ASP A 77 10.74 -5.81 -3.38
C ASP A 77 10.26 -7.24 -3.11
N ARG A 78 9.52 -7.43 -2.03
CA ARG A 78 8.97 -8.74 -1.68
C ARG A 78 7.97 -9.22 -2.71
N GLU A 79 7.11 -8.34 -3.18
CA GLU A 79 6.12 -8.68 -4.19
C GLU A 79 6.76 -8.95 -5.55
N ALA A 80 7.74 -8.15 -5.92
CA ALA A 80 8.52 -8.37 -7.15
C ALA A 80 9.28 -9.68 -7.08
N GLY A 81 9.86 -10.00 -5.93
CA GLY A 81 10.55 -11.28 -5.70
C GLY A 81 9.61 -12.46 -5.87
N ALA A 82 8.40 -12.35 -5.36
CA ALA A 82 7.39 -13.41 -5.52
C ALA A 82 7.03 -13.64 -6.98
N GLU A 83 6.96 -12.59 -7.77
CA GLU A 83 6.69 -12.69 -9.20
C GLU A 83 7.85 -13.32 -9.96
N THR A 84 9.07 -12.98 -9.59
CA THR A 84 10.25 -13.52 -10.28
C THR A 84 10.53 -14.97 -9.92
N GLU A 85 9.99 -15.46 -8.82
CA GLU A 85 10.11 -16.84 -8.41
C GLU A 85 9.17 -17.78 -9.14
N VAL A 86 8.22 -17.26 -9.87
CA VAL A 86 7.34 -18.09 -10.68
C VAL A 86 8.21 -18.80 -11.71
N PRO A 87 8.26 -20.13 -11.65
CA PRO A 87 9.09 -20.87 -12.59
C PRO A 87 8.57 -20.64 -14.00
N GLY A 88 9.41 -20.05 -14.78
CA GLY A 88 9.10 -19.84 -16.18
C GLY A 88 9.22 -21.15 -16.94
#